data_cde7b14550216e03ab6cd480b83de7cc
#
_entry.id   cde7b14550216e03ab6cd480b83de7cc
#
_cell.length_a   1.000
_cell.length_b   1.000
_cell.length_c   1.000
_cell.angle_alpha   90.00
_cell.angle_beta   90.00
_cell.angle_gamma   90.00
#
_symmetry.space_group_name_H-M   'P 1'
#
loop_
_entity.id
_entity.type
_entity.pdbx_description
1 polymer ?
#
loop_
_entity_poly.entity_id
_entity_poly.type
_entity_poly.pdbx_seq_one_letter_code
_entity_poly.pdbx_strand_id
1 'polypeptide(L)'
;MKTYTLDDVAQLIDKYSDIINFGTAEDAPDDILIEKAEKTLGLQFTDSYKSFLKNYKGGEIGSEEIFSVYVEYKGIHAGDIVYRNLNDIKNGLAKPQQLVVSRTDFGETFYFDYTQFRDGECPLYFEVISGDPLYYASNFYEFLCKRIKEHAGESA
;
A
#
# COMPACT_ATOMS: atom_id res chain seq x y z
N MET A 1 10.28 -3.96 -20.94
CA MET A 1 9.96 -3.91 -19.49
C MET A 1 8.61 -4.55 -19.21
N LYS A 2 8.54 -5.33 -18.15
CA LYS A 2 7.29 -5.97 -17.76
C LYS A 2 6.32 -4.94 -17.14
N THR A 3 5.06 -4.95 -17.59
CA THR A 3 3.99 -4.21 -16.94
C THR A 3 3.25 -5.16 -16.00
N TYR A 4 3.24 -4.86 -14.72
CA TYR A 4 2.57 -5.68 -13.71
C TYR A 4 1.09 -5.40 -13.67
N THR A 5 0.29 -6.45 -13.49
CA THR A 5 -1.17 -6.40 -13.51
C THR A 5 -1.76 -7.06 -12.26
N LEU A 6 -3.07 -6.89 -12.07
CA LEU A 6 -3.79 -7.57 -10.99
C LEU A 6 -3.65 -9.09 -11.09
N ASP A 7 -3.62 -9.63 -12.30
CA ASP A 7 -3.45 -11.07 -12.51
C ASP A 7 -2.10 -11.57 -11.98
N ASP A 8 -1.03 -10.81 -12.18
CA ASP A 8 0.27 -11.14 -11.62
C ASP A 8 0.22 -11.25 -10.09
N VAL A 9 -0.49 -10.31 -9.45
CA VAL A 9 -0.68 -10.32 -8.00
C VAL A 9 -1.48 -11.56 -7.58
N ALA A 10 -2.58 -11.84 -8.28
CA ALA A 10 -3.46 -12.97 -7.97
C ALA A 10 -2.70 -14.30 -8.03
N GLN A 11 -1.84 -14.48 -9.02
CA GLN A 11 -1.03 -15.70 -9.14
C GLN A 11 -0.08 -15.88 -7.96
N LEU A 12 0.55 -14.80 -7.50
CA LEU A 12 1.45 -14.87 -6.34
C LEU A 12 0.70 -15.09 -5.03
N ILE A 13 -0.48 -14.51 -4.89
CA ILE A 13 -1.32 -14.74 -3.71
C ILE A 13 -1.69 -16.23 -3.62
N ASP A 14 -2.07 -16.85 -4.74
CA ASP A 14 -2.38 -18.28 -4.77
C ASP A 14 -1.16 -19.13 -4.44
N LYS A 15 -0.02 -18.78 -5.04
CA LYS A 15 1.23 -19.55 -4.85
C LYS A 15 1.74 -19.49 -3.40
N TYR A 16 1.59 -18.35 -2.75
CA TYR A 16 2.12 -18.09 -1.40
C TYR A 16 1.02 -17.81 -0.39
N SER A 17 -0.12 -18.45 -0.52
CA SER A 17 -1.29 -18.21 0.34
C SER A 17 -1.02 -18.47 1.82
N ASP A 18 -0.03 -19.27 2.15
CA ASP A 18 0.36 -19.58 3.53
C ASP A 18 1.01 -18.40 4.27
N ILE A 19 1.56 -17.43 3.54
CA ILE A 19 2.19 -16.24 4.16
C ILE A 19 1.38 -14.96 3.95
N ILE A 20 0.24 -15.03 3.25
CA ILE A 20 -0.57 -13.87 2.91
C ILE A 20 -1.91 -13.94 3.63
N ASN A 21 -2.25 -12.90 4.37
CA ASN A 21 -3.53 -12.78 5.07
C ASN A 21 -4.24 -11.51 4.63
N PHE A 22 -4.85 -11.57 3.44
CA PHE A 22 -5.68 -10.48 2.91
C PHE A 22 -7.15 -10.80 3.08
N GLY A 23 -7.99 -9.77 3.05
CA GLY A 23 -9.44 -9.94 2.98
C GLY A 23 -9.89 -10.27 1.56
N THR A 24 -11.19 -10.12 1.32
CA THR A 24 -11.83 -10.43 0.04
C THR A 24 -12.62 -9.24 -0.47
N ALA A 25 -13.13 -9.34 -1.70
CA ALA A 25 -13.96 -8.30 -2.29
C ALA A 25 -15.24 -8.03 -1.47
N GLU A 26 -15.75 -9.03 -0.76
CA GLU A 26 -16.94 -8.86 0.09
C GLU A 26 -16.68 -7.94 1.28
N ASP A 27 -15.45 -7.93 1.80
CA ASP A 27 -15.05 -7.11 2.93
C ASP A 27 -14.44 -5.77 2.53
N ALA A 28 -14.32 -5.53 1.23
CA ALA A 28 -13.67 -4.35 0.70
C ALA A 28 -14.41 -3.05 1.08
N PRO A 29 -13.70 -1.94 1.25
CA PRO A 29 -14.36 -0.64 1.46
C PRO A 29 -15.16 -0.27 0.21
N ASP A 30 -16.32 0.35 0.41
CA ASP A 30 -17.14 0.83 -0.70
C ASP A 30 -16.59 2.14 -1.27
N ASP A 31 -17.14 2.57 -2.40
CA ASP A 31 -16.67 3.78 -3.09
C ASP A 31 -16.82 5.02 -2.21
N ILE A 32 -17.86 5.10 -1.38
CA ILE A 32 -18.10 6.24 -0.50
C ILE A 32 -16.98 6.35 0.53
N LEU A 33 -16.59 5.22 1.11
CA LEU A 33 -15.52 5.18 2.12
C LEU A 33 -14.17 5.52 1.48
N ILE A 34 -13.89 5.01 0.28
CA ILE A 34 -12.67 5.32 -0.47
C ILE A 34 -12.60 6.83 -0.77
N GLU A 35 -13.70 7.41 -1.27
CA GLU A 35 -13.74 8.85 -1.58
C GLU A 35 -13.55 9.71 -0.32
N LYS A 36 -14.11 9.29 0.80
CA LYS A 36 -13.93 10.00 2.08
C LYS A 36 -12.45 9.99 2.49
N ALA A 37 -11.77 8.86 2.33
CA ALA A 37 -10.35 8.74 2.61
C ALA A 37 -9.53 9.66 1.71
N GLU A 38 -9.83 9.69 0.43
CA GLU A 38 -9.15 10.56 -0.54
C GLU A 38 -9.32 12.04 -0.17
N LYS A 39 -10.54 12.46 0.17
CA LYS A 39 -10.81 13.83 0.58
C LYS A 39 -10.04 14.22 1.85
N THR A 40 -10.02 13.32 2.82
CA THR A 40 -9.33 13.57 4.09
C THR A 40 -7.82 13.72 3.88
N LEU A 41 -7.25 12.92 2.99
CA LEU A 41 -5.82 12.98 2.67
C LEU A 41 -5.48 14.09 1.67
N GLY A 42 -6.47 14.61 0.95
CA GLY A 42 -6.26 15.64 -0.06
C GLY A 42 -5.57 15.12 -1.32
N LEU A 43 -5.75 13.84 -1.65
CA LEU A 43 -5.18 13.25 -2.85
C LEU A 43 -6.10 12.15 -3.39
N GLN A 44 -5.85 11.75 -4.64
CA GLN A 44 -6.58 10.67 -5.30
C GLN A 44 -5.73 9.39 -5.22
N PHE A 45 -6.32 8.28 -4.79
CA PHE A 45 -5.62 6.99 -4.81
C PHE A 45 -5.32 6.57 -6.25
N THR A 46 -4.21 5.86 -6.44
CA THR A 46 -3.89 5.33 -7.77
C THR A 46 -4.86 4.22 -8.16
N ASP A 47 -4.98 3.99 -9.46
CA ASP A 47 -5.88 2.94 -9.98
C ASP A 47 -5.46 1.57 -9.46
N SER A 48 -4.15 1.28 -9.41
CA SER A 48 -3.66 -0.02 -8.92
C SER A 48 -3.91 -0.19 -7.41
N TYR A 49 -3.80 0.87 -6.62
CA TYR A 49 -4.09 0.78 -5.18
C TYR A 49 -5.59 0.58 -4.94
N LYS A 50 -6.46 1.30 -5.66
CA LYS A 50 -7.92 1.09 -5.56
C LYS A 50 -8.31 -0.33 -5.93
N SER A 51 -7.68 -0.89 -6.96
CA SER A 51 -7.91 -2.27 -7.36
C SER A 51 -7.58 -3.25 -6.22
N PHE A 52 -6.48 -3.02 -5.53
CA PHE A 52 -6.11 -3.81 -4.35
C PHE A 52 -7.16 -3.70 -3.25
N LEU A 53 -7.61 -2.48 -2.93
CA LEU A 53 -8.64 -2.27 -1.91
C LEU A 53 -9.93 -3.02 -2.24
N LYS A 54 -10.36 -2.96 -3.50
CA LYS A 54 -11.62 -3.55 -3.94
C LYS A 54 -11.59 -5.06 -4.04
N ASN A 55 -10.43 -5.65 -4.29
CA ASN A 55 -10.32 -7.11 -4.45
C ASN A 55 -9.84 -7.82 -3.19
N TYR A 56 -9.03 -7.17 -2.36
CA TYR A 56 -8.36 -7.81 -1.23
C TYR A 56 -8.52 -7.07 0.09
N LYS A 57 -9.14 -5.91 0.10
CA LYS A 57 -9.33 -5.08 1.29
C LYS A 57 -8.03 -4.56 1.89
N GLY A 58 -7.14 -5.44 2.30
CA GLY A 58 -5.88 -5.16 3.00
C GLY A 58 -5.49 -6.35 3.85
N GLY A 59 -4.47 -6.20 4.64
CA GLY A 59 -4.01 -7.26 5.54
C GLY A 59 -2.49 -7.32 5.60
N GLU A 60 -1.94 -8.52 5.65
CA GLU A 60 -0.53 -8.73 5.91
C GLU A 60 0.11 -9.68 4.91
N ILE A 61 1.39 -9.40 4.58
CA ILE A 61 2.27 -10.32 3.88
C ILE A 61 3.35 -10.69 4.90
N GLY A 62 3.39 -11.95 5.35
CA GLY A 62 4.23 -12.31 6.49
C GLY A 62 3.77 -11.51 7.70
N SER A 63 4.68 -10.75 8.32
CA SER A 63 4.37 -9.86 9.42
C SER A 63 4.22 -8.40 9.00
N GLU A 64 4.35 -8.11 7.70
CA GLU A 64 4.27 -6.75 7.17
C GLU A 64 2.82 -6.35 6.90
N GLU A 65 2.34 -5.31 7.59
CA GLU A 65 1.00 -4.75 7.37
C GLU A 65 0.99 -3.90 6.09
N ILE A 66 0.03 -4.15 5.22
CA ILE A 66 -0.24 -3.30 4.05
C ILE A 66 -1.41 -2.40 4.40
N PHE A 67 -1.20 -1.09 4.45
CA PHE A 67 -2.22 -0.14 4.91
C PHE A 67 -3.40 -0.08 3.97
N SER A 68 -4.58 0.07 4.55
CA SER A 68 -5.85 0.03 3.84
C SER A 68 -6.83 1.06 4.42
N VAL A 69 -8.05 1.06 3.91
CA VAL A 69 -9.13 1.93 4.38
C VAL A 69 -10.07 1.11 5.25
N TYR A 70 -10.26 1.52 6.50
CA TYR A 70 -11.11 0.80 7.46
C TYR A 70 -12.26 1.68 7.95
N VAL A 71 -13.35 1.05 8.36
CA VAL A 71 -14.51 1.73 8.93
C VAL A 71 -14.22 2.13 10.37
N GLU A 72 -14.43 3.41 10.70
CA GLU A 72 -14.16 3.98 12.01
C GLU A 72 -15.37 3.90 12.95
N TYR A 73 -15.76 2.75 13.44
CA TYR A 73 -16.84 2.74 14.43
C TYR A 73 -16.47 2.15 15.78
N LYS A 74 -15.27 1.68 15.95
CA LYS A 74 -14.78 1.16 17.25
C LYS A 74 -13.39 1.67 17.59
N GLY A 75 -13.03 2.86 17.09
CA GLY A 75 -11.72 3.44 17.29
C GLY A 75 -10.88 3.31 16.05
N ILE A 76 -9.60 3.64 16.19
CA ILE A 76 -8.66 3.72 15.07
C ILE A 76 -8.03 2.36 14.83
N HIS A 77 -8.09 1.88 13.58
CA HIS A 77 -7.38 0.66 13.18
C HIS A 77 -5.92 0.99 12.90
N ALA A 78 -5.00 0.21 13.45
CA ALA A 78 -3.55 0.45 13.31
C ALA A 78 -3.06 0.41 11.86
N GLY A 79 -3.76 -0.29 10.97
CA GLY A 79 -3.43 -0.37 9.55
C GLY A 79 -4.21 0.62 8.68
N ASP A 80 -4.91 1.59 9.26
CA ASP A 80 -5.68 2.57 8.51
C ASP A 80 -4.76 3.58 7.83
N ILE A 81 -4.82 3.65 6.50
CA ILE A 81 -3.91 4.50 5.70
C ILE A 81 -4.10 5.99 5.99
N VAL A 82 -5.33 6.42 6.26
CA VAL A 82 -5.62 7.83 6.57
C VAL A 82 -4.98 8.20 7.91
N TYR A 83 -5.27 7.43 8.94
CA TYR A 83 -4.73 7.69 10.27
C TYR A 83 -3.21 7.66 10.27
N ARG A 84 -2.61 6.63 9.66
CA ARG A 84 -1.15 6.47 9.64
C ARG A 84 -0.47 7.63 8.92
N ASN A 85 -1.02 8.06 7.79
CA ASN A 85 -0.41 9.15 7.03
C ASN A 85 -0.58 10.51 7.68
N LEU A 86 -1.77 10.81 8.22
CA LEU A 86 -1.97 12.07 8.93
C LEU A 86 -1.08 12.16 10.18
N ASN A 87 -0.95 11.06 10.90
CA ASN A 87 -0.08 11.00 12.06
C ASN A 87 1.40 11.18 11.70
N ASP A 88 1.84 10.54 10.61
CA ASP A 88 3.21 10.67 10.14
C ASP A 88 3.53 12.09 9.69
N ILE A 89 2.62 12.75 8.98
CA ILE A 89 2.79 14.14 8.55
C ILE A 89 2.87 15.06 9.79
N LYS A 90 1.98 14.86 10.74
CA LYS A 90 1.95 15.64 11.98
C LYS A 90 3.27 15.51 12.76
N ASN A 91 3.87 14.36 12.77
CA ASN A 91 5.10 14.06 13.51
C ASN A 91 6.38 14.28 12.70
N GLY A 92 6.27 14.82 11.48
CA GLY A 92 7.41 15.09 10.62
C GLY A 92 8.07 13.87 10.02
N LEU A 93 7.37 12.73 10.02
CA LEU A 93 7.88 11.47 9.49
C LEU A 93 7.54 11.26 8.00
N ALA A 94 6.65 12.07 7.46
CA ALA A 94 6.28 12.03 6.05
C ALA A 94 5.89 13.43 5.57
N LYS A 95 5.98 13.63 4.25
CA LYS A 95 5.56 14.88 3.59
C LYS A 95 4.17 14.70 3.00
N PRO A 96 3.41 15.80 2.78
CA PRO A 96 2.06 15.69 2.20
C PRO A 96 2.00 15.03 0.82
N GLN A 97 3.10 15.06 0.05
CA GLN A 97 3.16 14.43 -1.27
C GLN A 97 3.55 12.96 -1.21
N GLN A 98 3.72 12.41 -0.02
CA GLN A 98 4.05 11.01 0.18
C GLN A 98 2.87 10.29 0.80
N LEU A 99 2.45 9.18 0.20
CA LEU A 99 1.40 8.33 0.79
C LEU A 99 2.06 7.03 1.22
N VAL A 100 2.29 6.89 2.51
CA VAL A 100 2.91 5.69 3.09
C VAL A 100 1.92 4.54 3.04
N VAL A 101 2.35 3.39 2.52
CA VAL A 101 1.52 2.19 2.38
C VAL A 101 1.98 1.03 3.26
N SER A 102 3.22 1.08 3.76
CA SER A 102 3.75 0.01 4.60
C SER A 102 5.02 0.47 5.32
N ARG A 103 5.24 -0.10 6.51
CA ARG A 103 6.50 0.02 7.25
C ARG A 103 6.88 -1.36 7.76
N THR A 104 8.16 -1.70 7.61
CA THR A 104 8.66 -2.98 8.09
C THR A 104 9.32 -2.84 9.46
N ASP A 105 9.49 -3.96 10.15
CA ASP A 105 10.20 -4.01 11.43
C ASP A 105 11.68 -3.67 11.29
N PHE A 106 12.19 -3.66 10.06
CA PHE A 106 13.58 -3.31 9.76
C PHE A 106 13.78 -1.81 9.51
N GLY A 107 12.74 -1.01 9.71
CA GLY A 107 12.82 0.44 9.53
C GLY A 107 12.65 0.91 8.10
N GLU A 108 12.19 0.05 7.21
CA GLU A 108 11.88 0.44 5.83
C GLU A 108 10.50 1.06 5.76
N THR A 109 10.36 2.17 5.04
CA THR A 109 9.09 2.84 4.79
C THR A 109 8.84 2.85 3.29
N PHE A 110 7.70 2.31 2.86
CA PHE A 110 7.29 2.29 1.46
C PHE A 110 6.18 3.30 1.24
N TYR A 111 6.31 4.12 0.19
CA TYR A 111 5.35 5.19 -0.06
C TYR A 111 5.22 5.52 -1.54
N PHE A 112 4.03 6.00 -1.92
CA PHE A 112 3.82 6.59 -3.25
C PHE A 112 4.40 7.99 -3.28
N ASP A 113 5.11 8.33 -4.36
CA ASP A 113 5.59 9.69 -4.59
C ASP A 113 4.60 10.45 -5.49
N TYR A 114 3.70 11.21 -4.86
CA TYR A 114 2.64 11.94 -5.56
C TYR A 114 3.14 13.15 -6.38
N THR A 115 4.40 13.55 -6.25
CA THR A 115 4.98 14.55 -7.15
C THR A 115 5.07 14.01 -8.58
N GLN A 116 4.98 12.67 -8.75
CA GLN A 116 5.03 11.99 -10.03
C GLN A 116 3.69 11.36 -10.43
N PHE A 117 2.58 11.79 -9.81
CA PHE A 117 1.25 11.27 -10.16
C PHE A 117 0.90 11.66 -11.59
N ARG A 118 0.57 10.67 -12.42
CA ARG A 118 0.31 10.86 -13.83
C ARG A 118 -0.54 9.72 -14.36
N ASP A 119 -1.60 10.04 -15.10
CA ASP A 119 -2.48 9.05 -15.73
C ASP A 119 -3.03 8.01 -14.74
N GLY A 120 -3.37 8.47 -13.53
CA GLY A 120 -3.95 7.60 -12.51
C GLY A 120 -2.97 6.79 -11.70
N GLU A 121 -1.66 6.95 -11.93
CA GLU A 121 -0.62 6.19 -11.23
C GLU A 121 0.53 7.07 -10.77
N CYS A 122 1.29 6.59 -9.81
CA CYS A 122 2.58 7.17 -9.46
C CYS A 122 3.50 6.07 -8.92
N PRO A 123 4.82 6.28 -9.01
CA PRO A 123 5.77 5.26 -8.55
C PRO A 123 5.83 5.19 -7.03
N LEU A 124 6.32 4.06 -6.53
CA LEU A 124 6.59 3.85 -5.12
C LEU A 124 8.10 3.87 -4.90
N TYR A 125 8.47 4.46 -3.78
CA TYR A 125 9.83 4.53 -3.29
C TYR A 125 9.90 3.90 -1.90
N PHE A 126 11.09 3.57 -1.47
CA PHE A 126 11.30 3.20 -0.08
C PHE A 126 12.52 3.91 0.48
N GLU A 127 12.53 4.08 1.78
CA GLU A 127 13.67 4.65 2.48
C GLU A 127 13.86 3.97 3.83
N VAL A 128 15.12 3.94 4.26
CA VAL A 128 15.49 3.50 5.61
C VAL A 128 15.88 4.72 6.41
N ILE A 129 15.90 4.60 7.73
CA ILE A 129 16.31 5.71 8.61
C ILE A 129 17.72 6.17 8.21
N SER A 130 17.87 7.47 7.98
CA SER A 130 19.12 8.11 7.57
C SER A 130 19.60 7.74 6.15
N GLY A 131 18.73 7.15 5.34
CA GLY A 131 19.05 6.81 3.97
C GLY A 131 18.33 7.72 2.98
N ASP A 132 18.84 7.75 1.75
CA ASP A 132 18.17 8.44 0.66
C ASP A 132 17.05 7.57 0.09
N PRO A 133 15.96 8.18 -0.41
CA PRO A 133 14.90 7.40 -1.06
C PRO A 133 15.41 6.63 -2.28
N LEU A 134 14.94 5.39 -2.41
CA LEU A 134 15.27 4.52 -3.54
C LEU A 134 13.99 4.13 -4.27
N TYR A 135 14.03 4.20 -5.61
CA TYR A 135 12.92 3.75 -6.44
C TYR A 135 12.64 2.26 -6.17
N TYR A 136 11.36 1.91 -6.04
CA TYR A 136 10.97 0.53 -5.74
C TYR A 136 10.06 -0.09 -6.82
N ALA A 137 8.98 0.59 -7.18
CA ALA A 137 7.98 0.02 -8.09
C ALA A 137 7.28 1.10 -8.92
N SER A 138 6.83 0.74 -10.11
CA SER A 138 6.13 1.66 -11.02
C SER A 138 4.65 1.82 -10.67
N ASN A 139 4.06 0.83 -10.03
CA ASN A 139 2.67 0.86 -9.58
C ASN A 139 2.48 -0.07 -8.39
N PHE A 140 1.26 -0.12 -7.85
CA PHE A 140 0.99 -0.92 -6.65
C PHE A 140 1.00 -2.44 -6.94
N TYR A 141 0.69 -2.85 -8.15
CA TYR A 141 0.77 -4.27 -8.54
C TYR A 141 2.21 -4.77 -8.45
N GLU A 142 3.15 -4.01 -9.00
CA GLU A 142 4.57 -4.35 -8.92
C GLU A 142 5.05 -4.35 -7.47
N PHE A 143 4.63 -3.36 -6.68
CA PHE A 143 4.95 -3.28 -5.26
C PHE A 143 4.54 -4.57 -4.53
N LEU A 144 3.28 -5.00 -4.71
CA LEU A 144 2.78 -6.21 -4.05
C LEU A 144 3.54 -7.45 -4.50
N CYS A 145 3.79 -7.59 -5.81
CA CYS A 145 4.54 -8.73 -6.33
C CYS A 145 5.94 -8.80 -5.71
N LYS A 146 6.63 -7.68 -5.63
CA LYS A 146 7.98 -7.63 -5.05
C LYS A 146 7.96 -7.93 -3.54
N ARG A 147 6.97 -7.39 -2.80
CA ARG A 147 6.87 -7.66 -1.36
C ARG A 147 6.57 -9.13 -1.09
N ILE A 148 5.67 -9.73 -1.88
CA ILE A 148 5.34 -11.15 -1.73
C ILE A 148 6.59 -12.02 -1.98
N LYS A 149 7.31 -11.75 -3.07
CA LYS A 149 8.52 -12.51 -3.40
C LYS A 149 9.60 -12.35 -2.34
N GLU A 150 9.76 -11.16 -1.81
CA GLU A 150 10.73 -10.88 -0.75
C GLU A 150 10.44 -11.71 0.50
N HIS A 151 9.18 -11.71 0.96
CA HIS A 151 8.77 -12.49 2.14
C HIS A 151 8.82 -14.00 1.89
N ALA A 152 8.61 -14.43 0.66
CA ALA A 152 8.67 -15.84 0.29
C ALA A 152 10.09 -16.35 0.10
N GLY A 153 11.10 -15.46 0.14
CA GLY A 153 12.48 -15.84 -0.10
C GLY A 153 12.80 -16.11 -1.56
N GLU A 154 11.93 -15.66 -2.47
CA GLU A 154 12.12 -15.81 -3.91
C GLU A 154 12.97 -14.64 -4.42
N SER A 155 14.02 -14.94 -5.20
CA SER A 155 14.83 -13.86 -5.76
C SER A 155 14.04 -13.10 -6.81
N ALA A 156 14.20 -11.80 -6.75
CA ALA A 156 13.55 -10.89 -7.69
C ALA A 156 14.15 -11.01 -9.09
#